data_d05448939de8f26387299232315b1926
#
_entry.id   d05448939de8f26387299232315b1926
#
_cell.length_a   1.000
_cell.length_b   1.000
_cell.length_c   1.000
_cell.angle_alpha   90.00
_cell.angle_beta   90.00
_cell.angle_gamma   90.00
#
_symmetry.space_group_name_H-M   'P 1'
#
loop_
_entity.id
_entity.type
_entity.pdbx_description
1 polymer ?
#
loop_
_entity_poly.entity_id
_entity_poly.type
_entity_poly.pdbx_seq_one_letter_code
_entity_poly.pdbx_strand_id
1 'polypeptide(L)'
;MSIWIGVDPGSKGAVAAIYNDNGVQRVAVAGWDNMLFVSFCKAFKDRADENGEQIVAAVEKVGAVKGNGITGMFNFGKNAGYIEGVLSTLNIGYQLIPPVVWKREFSIVGKDKSASIEVCKRLYPDVSLLPTERCRKESDGMADALCLAAYAKRKL
;
A
#
# COMPACT_ATOMS: atom_id res chain seq x y z
N MET A 1 -17.47 -7.94 -7.06
CA MET A 1 -16.77 -7.24 -5.97
C MET A 1 -15.29 -7.14 -6.29
N SER A 2 -14.56 -6.31 -5.61
CA SER A 2 -13.15 -6.07 -5.94
C SER A 2 -12.30 -5.99 -4.68
N ILE A 3 -11.03 -6.31 -4.84
CA ILE A 3 -9.98 -6.15 -3.82
C ILE A 3 -9.02 -5.07 -4.31
N TRP A 4 -8.76 -4.07 -3.48
CA TRP A 4 -7.88 -2.95 -3.80
C TRP A 4 -6.66 -2.99 -2.90
N ILE A 5 -5.49 -3.11 -3.51
CA ILE A 5 -4.20 -3.17 -2.81
C ILE A 5 -3.50 -1.82 -2.94
N GLY A 6 -2.88 -1.38 -1.87
CA GLY A 6 -2.00 -0.21 -1.85
C GLY A 6 -0.61 -0.62 -1.39
N VAL A 7 0.43 -0.14 -2.04
CA VAL A 7 1.82 -0.46 -1.70
C VAL A 7 2.64 0.81 -1.62
N ASP A 8 3.22 1.06 -0.44
CA ASP A 8 4.25 2.07 -0.22
C ASP A 8 5.62 1.38 -0.20
N PRO A 9 6.42 1.49 -1.28
CA PRO A 9 7.74 0.88 -1.35
C PRO A 9 8.72 1.57 -0.40
N GLY A 10 9.62 0.83 0.17
CA GLY A 10 10.68 1.37 1.02
C GLY A 10 10.93 0.50 2.24
N SER A 11 12.04 0.76 2.96
CA SER A 11 12.40 0.00 4.15
C SER A 11 11.42 0.18 5.32
N LYS A 12 10.68 1.28 5.31
CA LYS A 12 9.62 1.62 6.28
C LYS A 12 8.25 1.69 5.62
N GLY A 13 8.11 1.11 4.44
CA GLY A 13 6.87 1.04 3.71
C GLY A 13 5.92 -0.03 4.24
N ALA A 14 4.87 -0.30 3.48
CA ALA A 14 3.83 -1.23 3.88
C ALA A 14 2.99 -1.67 2.69
N VAL A 15 2.14 -2.65 2.94
CA VAL A 15 1.07 -3.09 2.02
C VAL A 15 -0.26 -3.04 2.74
N ALA A 16 -1.30 -2.65 2.03
CA ALA A 16 -2.67 -2.63 2.55
C ALA A 16 -3.63 -3.24 1.52
N ALA A 17 -4.74 -3.78 2.00
CA ALA A 17 -5.84 -4.25 1.16
C ALA A 17 -7.17 -3.76 1.73
N ILE A 18 -8.05 -3.32 0.83
CA ILE A 18 -9.45 -3.05 1.12
C ILE A 18 -10.27 -4.08 0.35
N TYR A 19 -11.13 -4.78 1.01
CA TYR A 19 -11.94 -5.85 0.43
C TYR A 19 -13.30 -5.96 1.12
N ASN A 20 -14.19 -6.72 0.55
CA ASN A 20 -15.50 -6.97 1.13
C ASN A 20 -15.56 -8.41 1.65
N ASP A 21 -16.07 -8.59 2.84
CA ASP A 21 -16.26 -9.89 3.45
C ASP A 21 -17.71 -10.00 3.95
N ASN A 22 -18.49 -10.84 3.27
CA ASN A 22 -19.93 -11.04 3.58
C ASN A 22 -20.73 -9.72 3.63
N GLY A 23 -20.48 -8.80 2.70
CA GLY A 23 -21.15 -7.50 2.64
C GLY A 23 -20.56 -6.43 3.55
N VAL A 24 -19.51 -6.75 4.33
CA VAL A 24 -18.83 -5.80 5.22
C VAL A 24 -17.46 -5.45 4.66
N GLN A 25 -17.18 -4.16 4.54
CA GLN A 25 -15.85 -3.70 4.14
C GLN A 25 -14.83 -4.02 5.23
N ARG A 26 -13.74 -4.67 4.84
CA ARG A 26 -12.60 -5.01 5.69
C ARG A 26 -11.33 -4.34 5.18
N VAL A 27 -10.40 -4.13 6.08
CA VAL A 27 -9.08 -3.56 5.79
C VAL A 27 -8.01 -4.42 6.46
N ALA A 28 -6.97 -4.74 5.71
CA ALA A 28 -5.76 -5.37 6.21
C ALA A 28 -4.57 -4.47 5.90
N VAL A 29 -3.69 -4.25 6.86
CA VAL A 29 -2.47 -3.45 6.69
C VAL A 29 -1.30 -4.16 7.38
N ALA A 30 -0.16 -4.21 6.71
CA ALA A 30 1.06 -4.81 7.25
C ALA A 30 2.28 -3.96 6.91
N GLY A 31 3.18 -3.80 7.87
CA GLY A 31 4.48 -3.17 7.67
C GLY A 31 5.36 -3.99 6.74
N TRP A 32 6.40 -3.36 6.18
CA TRP A 32 7.21 -3.98 5.14
C TRP A 32 8.06 -5.14 5.65
N ASP A 33 7.87 -6.26 5.00
CA ASP A 33 8.69 -7.47 5.05
C ASP A 33 8.53 -8.22 3.73
N ASN A 34 9.63 -8.65 3.11
CA ASN A 34 9.59 -9.24 1.77
C ASN A 34 8.77 -10.54 1.73
N MET A 35 8.90 -11.38 2.74
CA MET A 35 8.13 -12.63 2.81
C MET A 35 6.66 -12.37 3.08
N LEU A 36 6.37 -11.43 3.96
CA LEU A 36 5.01 -11.00 4.25
C LEU A 36 4.33 -10.39 3.02
N PHE A 37 5.06 -9.62 2.21
CA PHE A 37 4.52 -9.03 0.99
C PHE A 37 4.05 -10.10 0.00
N VAL A 38 4.87 -11.13 -0.25
CA VAL A 38 4.49 -12.24 -1.12
C VAL A 38 3.26 -12.97 -0.59
N SER A 39 3.29 -13.38 0.67
CA SER A 39 2.17 -14.12 1.28
C SER A 39 0.89 -13.28 1.36
N PHE A 40 1.01 -12.00 1.62
CA PHE A 40 -0.11 -11.05 1.64
C PHE A 40 -0.76 -10.96 0.26
N CYS A 41 0.01 -10.67 -0.77
CA CYS A 41 -0.50 -10.57 -2.13
C CYS A 41 -1.08 -11.89 -2.63
N LYS A 42 -0.40 -13.01 -2.33
CA LYS A 42 -0.88 -14.35 -2.72
C LYS A 42 -2.21 -14.68 -2.05
N ALA A 43 -2.36 -14.42 -0.76
CA ALA A 43 -3.62 -14.69 -0.05
C ALA A 43 -4.80 -13.91 -0.64
N PHE A 44 -4.62 -12.64 -0.97
CA PHE A 44 -5.67 -11.85 -1.61
C PHE A 44 -5.92 -12.25 -3.06
N LYS A 45 -4.89 -12.68 -3.79
CA LYS A 45 -5.06 -13.22 -5.14
C LYS A 45 -5.84 -14.53 -5.12
N ASP A 46 -5.49 -15.44 -4.24
CA ASP A 46 -6.21 -16.73 -4.08
C ASP A 46 -7.69 -16.47 -3.73
N ARG A 47 -7.97 -15.55 -2.79
CA ARG A 47 -9.32 -15.12 -2.47
C ARG A 47 -10.07 -14.56 -3.68
N ALA A 48 -9.41 -13.70 -4.45
CA ALA A 48 -10.02 -13.11 -5.65
C ALA A 48 -10.41 -14.19 -6.67
N ASP A 49 -9.51 -15.14 -6.89
CA ASP A 49 -9.74 -16.25 -7.83
C ASP A 49 -10.87 -17.17 -7.35
N GLU A 50 -10.90 -17.52 -6.08
CA GLU A 50 -11.95 -18.37 -5.49
C GLU A 50 -13.34 -17.72 -5.55
N ASN A 51 -13.43 -16.41 -5.36
CA ASN A 51 -14.70 -15.68 -5.32
C ASN A 51 -15.08 -15.02 -6.65
N GLY A 52 -14.23 -15.10 -7.67
CA GLY A 52 -14.45 -14.38 -8.95
C GLY A 52 -14.39 -12.86 -8.76
N GLU A 53 -13.60 -12.38 -7.82
CA GLU A 53 -13.41 -10.95 -7.56
C GLU A 53 -12.29 -10.37 -8.43
N GLN A 54 -12.41 -9.10 -8.78
CA GLN A 54 -11.31 -8.37 -9.39
C GLN A 54 -10.30 -7.96 -8.32
N ILE A 55 -9.03 -7.90 -8.69
CA ILE A 55 -7.96 -7.44 -7.81
C ILE A 55 -7.05 -6.48 -8.57
N VAL A 56 -6.76 -5.33 -7.98
CA VAL A 56 -5.89 -4.31 -8.56
C VAL A 56 -5.06 -3.62 -7.48
N ALA A 57 -3.85 -3.22 -7.82
CA ALA A 57 -2.95 -2.54 -6.91
C ALA A 57 -2.60 -1.12 -7.39
N ALA A 58 -2.56 -0.18 -6.46
CA ALA A 58 -1.90 1.11 -6.60
C ALA A 58 -0.56 1.05 -5.87
N VAL A 59 0.53 1.24 -6.59
CA VAL A 59 1.89 1.24 -6.04
C VAL A 59 2.44 2.65 -6.15
N GLU A 60 2.98 3.19 -5.07
CA GLU A 60 3.62 4.51 -5.15
C GLU A 60 4.80 4.45 -6.12
N LYS A 61 4.77 5.35 -7.10
CA LYS A 61 5.85 5.48 -8.06
C LYS A 61 7.06 6.08 -7.38
N VAL A 62 8.12 5.29 -7.30
CA VAL A 62 9.41 5.73 -6.78
C VAL A 62 10.28 6.22 -7.92
N GLY A 63 11.08 7.26 -7.65
CA GLY A 63 12.00 7.85 -8.61
C GLY A 63 13.34 8.18 -7.99
N ALA A 64 14.25 8.67 -8.80
CA ALA A 64 15.54 9.15 -8.34
C ALA A 64 15.36 10.36 -7.42
N VAL A 65 15.83 10.26 -6.17
CA VAL A 65 15.77 11.34 -5.18
C VAL A 65 17.18 11.89 -4.97
N LYS A 66 17.35 13.19 -5.17
CA LYS A 66 18.61 13.86 -4.86
C LYS A 66 18.97 13.67 -3.38
N GLY A 67 20.21 13.29 -3.11
CA GLY A 67 20.72 13.15 -1.74
C GLY A 67 20.71 11.73 -1.16
N ASN A 68 20.10 10.76 -1.84
CA ASN A 68 20.07 9.37 -1.33
C ASN A 68 21.37 8.57 -1.52
N GLY A 69 22.34 9.12 -2.25
CA GLY A 69 23.56 8.40 -2.59
C GLY A 69 23.31 7.18 -3.50
N ILE A 70 24.40 6.63 -4.03
CA ILE A 70 24.36 5.53 -5.03
C ILE A 70 23.74 4.27 -4.43
N THR A 71 24.17 3.87 -3.23
CA THR A 71 23.66 2.66 -2.54
C THR A 71 22.17 2.77 -2.22
N GLY A 72 21.74 3.93 -1.72
CA GLY A 72 20.33 4.17 -1.43
C GLY A 72 19.46 4.08 -2.68
N MET A 73 19.91 4.66 -3.77
CA MET A 73 19.21 4.60 -5.07
C MET A 73 19.12 3.17 -5.61
N PHE A 74 20.21 2.41 -5.52
CA PHE A 74 20.22 1.01 -5.93
C PHE A 74 19.23 0.16 -5.13
N ASN A 75 19.25 0.28 -3.80
CA ASN A 75 18.34 -0.45 -2.93
C ASN A 75 16.87 -0.07 -3.17
N PHE A 76 16.62 1.20 -3.41
CA PHE A 76 15.27 1.70 -3.69
C PHE A 76 14.73 1.13 -5.01
N GLY A 77 15.55 1.17 -6.08
CA GLY A 77 15.19 0.58 -7.37
C GLY A 77 15.02 -0.94 -7.31
N LYS A 78 15.87 -1.62 -6.56
CA LYS A 78 15.79 -3.07 -6.34
C LYS A 78 14.46 -3.45 -5.65
N ASN A 79 14.07 -2.71 -4.62
CA ASN A 79 12.81 -2.95 -3.91
C ASN A 79 11.59 -2.68 -4.80
N ALA A 80 11.60 -1.59 -5.58
CA ALA A 80 10.55 -1.28 -6.54
C ALA A 80 10.38 -2.41 -7.57
N GLY A 81 11.50 -2.90 -8.15
CA GLY A 81 11.48 -4.02 -9.09
C GLY A 81 10.99 -5.33 -8.47
N TYR A 82 11.32 -5.58 -7.21
CA TYR A 82 10.79 -6.74 -6.46
C TYR A 82 9.26 -6.69 -6.34
N ILE A 83 8.71 -5.55 -5.96
CA ILE A 83 7.26 -5.34 -5.83
C ILE A 83 6.54 -5.59 -7.16
N GLU A 84 7.01 -4.96 -8.23
CA GLU A 84 6.43 -5.13 -9.57
C GLU A 84 6.55 -6.58 -10.05
N GLY A 85 7.69 -7.24 -9.78
CA GLY A 85 7.91 -8.65 -10.09
C GLY A 85 6.93 -9.58 -9.39
N VAL A 86 6.67 -9.36 -8.10
CA VAL A 86 5.69 -10.15 -7.33
C VAL A 86 4.28 -9.96 -7.88
N LEU A 87 3.85 -8.72 -8.10
CA LEU A 87 2.51 -8.42 -8.62
C LEU A 87 2.32 -9.02 -10.01
N SER A 88 3.30 -8.88 -10.89
CA SER A 88 3.25 -9.44 -12.24
C SER A 88 3.20 -10.96 -12.22
N THR A 89 4.00 -11.62 -11.39
CA THR A 89 4.03 -13.09 -11.27
C THR A 89 2.69 -13.65 -10.76
N LEU A 90 2.04 -12.92 -9.86
CA LEU A 90 0.73 -13.30 -9.31
C LEU A 90 -0.45 -12.88 -10.22
N ASN A 91 -0.19 -12.28 -11.36
CA ASN A 91 -1.22 -11.73 -12.25
C ASN A 91 -2.14 -10.73 -11.54
N ILE A 92 -1.57 -9.90 -10.67
CA ILE A 92 -2.27 -8.76 -10.08
C ILE A 92 -1.99 -7.52 -10.93
N GLY A 93 -3.02 -6.98 -11.56
CA GLY A 93 -2.90 -5.71 -12.30
C GLY A 93 -2.52 -4.57 -11.36
N TYR A 94 -1.60 -3.71 -11.77
CA TYR A 94 -1.18 -2.58 -10.94
C TYR A 94 -0.90 -1.32 -11.74
N GLN A 95 -0.98 -0.18 -11.07
CA GLN A 95 -0.54 1.11 -11.61
C GLN A 95 0.46 1.76 -10.67
N LEU A 96 1.47 2.39 -11.26
CA LEU A 96 2.44 3.21 -10.52
C LEU A 96 1.87 4.63 -10.39
N ILE A 97 1.60 5.04 -9.15
CA ILE A 97 0.94 6.31 -8.86
C ILE A 97 1.96 7.30 -8.26
N PRO A 98 2.22 8.43 -8.92
CA PRO A 98 3.09 9.46 -8.35
C PRO A 98 2.56 9.95 -6.99
N PRO A 99 3.45 10.25 -6.01
CA PRO A 99 3.03 10.71 -4.68
C PRO A 99 2.09 11.91 -4.73
N VAL A 100 2.35 12.88 -5.58
CA VAL A 100 1.51 14.08 -5.72
C VAL A 100 0.08 13.74 -6.18
N VAL A 101 -0.09 12.68 -6.96
CA VAL A 101 -1.41 12.29 -7.50
C VAL A 101 -2.30 11.73 -6.40
N TRP A 102 -1.85 10.73 -5.66
CA TRP A 102 -2.68 10.16 -4.61
C TRP A 102 -2.83 11.11 -3.40
N LYS A 103 -1.78 11.89 -3.08
CA LYS A 103 -1.87 12.90 -2.01
C LYS A 103 -2.89 14.00 -2.33
N ARG A 104 -3.02 14.36 -3.60
CA ARG A 104 -4.04 15.32 -4.05
C ARG A 104 -5.46 14.79 -3.84
N GLU A 105 -5.68 13.51 -4.08
CA GLU A 105 -6.99 12.88 -3.85
C GLU A 105 -7.46 13.04 -2.41
N PHE A 106 -6.55 13.08 -1.45
CA PHE A 106 -6.86 13.24 -0.02
C PHE A 106 -6.55 14.64 0.53
N SER A 107 -6.23 15.60 -0.34
CA SER A 107 -5.94 17.00 0.03
C SER A 107 -4.76 17.16 1.00
N ILE A 108 -3.73 16.33 0.85
CA ILE A 108 -2.54 16.32 1.74
C ILE A 108 -1.22 16.62 1.04
N VAL A 109 -1.25 17.15 -0.17
CA VAL A 109 -0.03 17.59 -0.88
C VAL A 109 0.68 18.67 -0.07
N GLY A 110 1.99 18.51 0.12
CA GLY A 110 2.82 19.46 0.87
C GLY A 110 2.67 19.43 2.39
N LYS A 111 1.80 18.56 2.92
CA LYS A 111 1.66 18.35 4.36
C LYS A 111 2.73 17.39 4.88
N ASP A 112 2.93 17.35 6.21
CA ASP A 112 3.89 16.46 6.84
C ASP A 112 3.44 14.98 6.80
N LYS A 113 4.31 14.10 7.26
CA LYS A 113 4.10 12.66 7.21
C LYS A 113 2.91 12.17 8.04
N SER A 114 2.46 12.95 9.03
CA SER A 114 1.30 12.58 9.85
C SER A 114 -0.03 12.78 9.13
N ALA A 115 -0.06 13.50 8.02
CA ALA A 115 -1.28 13.81 7.31
C ALA A 115 -2.00 12.56 6.79
N SER A 116 -1.27 11.56 6.28
CA SER A 116 -1.87 10.29 5.84
C SER A 116 -2.45 9.49 7.01
N ILE A 117 -1.83 9.55 8.18
CA ILE A 117 -2.36 8.93 9.41
C ILE A 117 -3.72 9.54 9.76
N GLU A 118 -3.86 10.85 9.70
CA GLU A 118 -5.13 11.53 9.96
C GLU A 118 -6.22 11.16 8.94
N VAL A 119 -5.86 11.04 7.67
CA VAL A 119 -6.78 10.55 6.63
C VAL A 119 -7.27 9.15 6.96
N CYS A 120 -6.36 8.24 7.31
CA CYS A 120 -6.72 6.86 7.65
C CYS A 120 -7.61 6.77 8.88
N LYS A 121 -7.34 7.54 9.92
CA LYS A 121 -8.18 7.58 11.14
C LYS A 121 -9.60 8.06 10.84
N ARG A 122 -9.75 8.99 9.91
CA ARG A 122 -11.05 9.49 9.49
C ARG A 122 -11.82 8.49 8.64
N LEU A 123 -11.16 7.83 7.69
CA LEU A 123 -11.80 6.92 6.74
C LEU A 123 -11.96 5.51 7.29
N TYR A 124 -11.03 5.06 8.12
CA TYR A 124 -10.95 3.70 8.65
C TYR A 124 -10.60 3.73 10.14
N PRO A 125 -11.50 4.23 11.01
CA PRO A 125 -11.18 4.49 12.43
C PRO A 125 -10.83 3.24 13.23
N ASP A 126 -11.27 2.06 12.78
CA ASP A 126 -11.03 0.79 13.48
C ASP A 126 -9.72 0.10 13.08
N VAL A 127 -8.96 0.69 12.16
CA VAL A 127 -7.71 0.09 11.65
C VAL A 127 -6.53 0.55 12.49
N SER A 128 -5.74 -0.40 12.99
CA SER A 128 -4.47 -0.10 13.67
C SER A 128 -3.37 0.19 12.64
N LEU A 129 -2.67 1.30 12.83
CA LEU A 129 -1.50 1.70 12.06
C LEU A 129 -0.20 1.48 12.86
N LEU A 130 -0.27 0.69 13.92
CA LEU A 130 0.91 0.29 14.70
C LEU A 130 1.57 -0.92 14.02
N PRO A 131 2.89 -0.87 13.75
CA PRO A 131 3.62 -1.99 13.12
C PRO A 131 3.52 -3.29 13.93
N THR A 132 3.52 -3.17 15.25
CA THR A 132 3.29 -4.27 16.19
C THR A 132 2.49 -3.76 17.39
N GLU A 133 1.89 -4.66 18.16
CA GLU A 133 1.17 -4.32 19.40
C GLU A 133 2.04 -3.61 20.45
N ARG A 134 3.36 -3.81 20.37
CA ARG A 134 4.33 -3.19 21.29
C ARG A 134 4.73 -1.78 20.89
N CYS A 135 4.45 -1.38 19.65
CA CYS A 135 4.76 -0.04 19.16
C CYS A 135 3.79 0.98 19.75
N ARG A 136 4.31 2.15 20.11
CA ARG A 136 3.50 3.28 20.60
C ARG A 136 3.26 4.33 19.53
N LYS A 137 4.04 4.29 18.43
CA LYS A 137 3.99 5.26 17.35
C LYS A 137 3.39 4.60 16.11
N GLU A 138 2.40 5.26 15.53
CA GLU A 138 1.78 4.86 14.28
C GLU A 138 2.77 5.02 13.12
N SER A 139 2.65 4.13 12.12
CA SER A 139 3.51 4.10 10.94
C SER A 139 2.91 4.95 9.82
N ASP A 140 3.63 5.96 9.38
CA ASP A 140 3.27 6.72 8.18
C ASP A 140 3.30 5.84 6.91
N GLY A 141 4.22 4.88 6.83
CA GLY A 141 4.25 3.93 5.72
C GLY A 141 2.99 3.05 5.63
N MET A 142 2.48 2.58 6.77
CA MET A 142 1.20 1.83 6.81
C MET A 142 0.03 2.72 6.41
N ALA A 143 0.03 3.98 6.84
CA ALA A 143 -0.99 4.95 6.45
C ALA A 143 -0.93 5.27 4.95
N ASP A 144 0.25 5.47 4.40
CA ASP A 144 0.43 5.74 2.97
C ASP A 144 -0.04 4.55 2.12
N ALA A 145 0.28 3.32 2.51
CA ALA A 145 -0.21 2.11 1.83
C ALA A 145 -1.73 2.01 1.88
N LEU A 146 -2.36 2.33 3.01
CA LEU A 146 -3.82 2.33 3.13
C LEU A 146 -4.46 3.45 2.30
N CYS A 147 -3.87 4.63 2.25
CA CYS A 147 -4.31 5.70 1.35
C CYS A 147 -4.21 5.28 -0.12
N LEU A 148 -3.15 4.57 -0.51
CA LEU A 148 -3.00 4.05 -1.87
C LEU A 148 -4.07 2.99 -2.20
N ALA A 149 -4.42 2.11 -1.26
CA ALA A 149 -5.53 1.18 -1.43
C ALA A 149 -6.87 1.91 -1.58
N ALA A 150 -7.08 2.95 -0.78
CA ALA A 150 -8.27 3.81 -0.90
C ALA A 150 -8.29 4.58 -2.22
N TYR A 151 -7.13 5.04 -2.70
CA TYR A 151 -7.01 5.63 -4.04
C TYR A 151 -7.38 4.62 -5.12
N ALA A 152 -6.85 3.40 -5.07
CA ALA A 152 -7.22 2.34 -6.00
C ALA A 152 -8.73 2.11 -6.03
N LYS A 153 -9.37 2.04 -4.88
CA LYS A 153 -10.82 1.88 -4.76
C LYS A 153 -11.61 3.00 -5.43
N ARG A 154 -11.09 4.23 -5.42
CA ARG A 154 -11.76 5.39 -6.00
C ARG A 154 -11.52 5.56 -7.50
N LYS A 155 -10.36 5.12 -8.00
CA LYS A 155 -9.86 5.49 -9.33
C LYS A 155 -9.59 4.31 -10.26
N LEU A 156 -9.35 3.13 -9.73
CA LEU A 156 -9.02 1.93 -10.51
C LEU A 156 -10.15 0.89 -10.47
#